data_ed1eeb181fff53eb4018d111a9ad9994
#
_entry.id   ed1eeb181fff53eb4018d111a9ad9994
#
_cell.length_a   1.000
_cell.length_b   1.000
_cell.length_c   1.000
_cell.angle_alpha   90.00
_cell.angle_beta   90.00
_cell.angle_gamma   90.00
#
_symmetry.space_group_name_H-M   'P 1'
#
loop_
_entity.id
_entity.type
_entity.pdbx_description
1 polymer ?
#
loop_
_entity_poly.entity_id
_entity_poly.type
_entity_poly.pdbx_seq_one_letter_code
_entity_poly.pdbx_strand_id
1 'polypeptide(L)'
;MKKNHKLLAVFVATAMVGTTMVAMPATAAKPKITIWVDAPRLPGAKLYAQIMNKTVDVKVELHAQGDLVQKVSLFNRVKKGWPDVVFGPPNDVSVLADAGNVRVLDDLAPKSVWDDLKEGNAWCRGADGKTYCVKNDLAQTVLWVNTKLMKDFGYTVPKTMDDFAKIGADLAKNHPGYSLGALGSQGMYSSYLWPSQCPVNQATSGSSVRIAPKDSKCTRATSLVQPMITSGVLSTSAPWDADFIETYGKANKVVMTIGPSWFGEFVIRPASSWAVPAGQITAAPMPTWAGETVNYSGEWGGGIYTVSPHSKFPKEALAFAIFMVSDKRNVVDVANPDGSKGAPTFPASKKGNALWKAKISSDKYYASDPYPAMLEQSKKIFTGEKPVSYDTNGAQEGTFFNELKKTKNAQAALEAFATYAGNLAKNLGYTVKTT
;
A
#
# COMPACT_ATOMS: atom_id res chain seq x y z
N MET A 1 -1.15 81.90 78.27
CA MET A 1 -2.08 80.82 78.63
C MET A 1 -2.28 79.97 77.33
N LYS A 2 -1.63 78.83 77.21
CA LYS A 2 -1.75 77.95 76.03
C LYS A 2 -2.19 76.60 76.55
N LYS A 3 -3.38 76.13 76.14
CA LYS A 3 -3.88 74.77 76.38
C LYS A 3 -3.40 73.82 75.38
N ASN A 4 -2.68 72.77 75.78
CA ASN A 4 -2.24 71.65 74.93
C ASN A 4 -3.38 70.62 74.86
N HIS A 5 -3.84 70.31 73.66
CA HIS A 5 -4.67 69.17 73.41
C HIS A 5 -3.79 68.03 72.84
N LYS A 6 -3.69 66.93 73.53
CA LYS A 6 -3.08 65.71 73.06
C LYS A 6 -4.13 64.95 72.24
N LEU A 7 -3.88 64.79 70.97
CA LEU A 7 -4.62 63.85 70.10
C LEU A 7 -4.09 62.44 70.31
N LEU A 8 -5.01 61.54 70.66
CA LEU A 8 -4.77 60.13 70.73
C LEU A 8 -4.99 59.51 69.28
N ALA A 9 -3.94 59.02 68.65
CA ALA A 9 -4.04 58.33 67.38
C ALA A 9 -4.38 56.83 67.63
N VAL A 10 -5.56 56.42 67.19
CA VAL A 10 -5.98 55.02 67.20
C VAL A 10 -5.51 54.41 65.90
N PHE A 11 -4.56 53.46 65.96
CA PHE A 11 -4.17 52.63 64.83
C PHE A 11 -5.21 51.53 64.62
N VAL A 12 -5.96 51.59 63.53
CA VAL A 12 -6.78 50.49 63.03
C VAL A 12 -5.90 49.65 62.13
N ALA A 13 -5.52 48.47 62.61
CA ALA A 13 -4.80 47.45 61.75
C ALA A 13 -5.82 46.77 60.82
N THR A 14 -5.81 47.15 59.59
CA THR A 14 -6.56 46.43 58.51
C THR A 14 -5.81 45.20 58.17
N ALA A 15 -6.30 44.01 58.57
CA ALA A 15 -5.79 42.70 58.10
C ALA A 15 -6.17 42.54 56.62
N MET A 16 -5.19 42.65 55.67
CA MET A 16 -5.33 42.21 54.31
C MET A 16 -5.30 40.68 54.28
N VAL A 17 -6.47 40.07 54.11
CA VAL A 17 -6.61 38.67 53.75
C VAL A 17 -6.15 38.56 52.30
N GLY A 18 -4.89 38.15 52.11
CA GLY A 18 -4.34 37.81 50.80
C GLY A 18 -5.06 36.56 50.28
N THR A 19 -6.03 36.72 49.39
CA THR A 19 -6.53 35.63 48.56
C THR A 19 -5.43 35.20 47.61
N THR A 20 -4.69 34.16 48.01
CA THR A 20 -3.84 33.41 47.04
C THR A 20 -4.78 32.79 46.01
N MET A 21 -4.90 33.42 44.84
CA MET A 21 -5.42 32.75 43.66
C MET A 21 -4.49 31.61 43.36
N VAL A 22 -4.89 30.38 43.70
CA VAL A 22 -4.31 29.15 43.17
C VAL A 22 -4.59 29.20 41.69
N ALA A 23 -3.57 29.55 40.91
CA ALA A 23 -3.64 29.44 39.46
C ALA A 23 -3.97 27.97 39.12
N MET A 24 -5.20 27.70 38.67
CA MET A 24 -5.52 26.40 38.09
C MET A 24 -4.52 26.15 36.98
N PRO A 25 -3.87 24.95 36.93
CA PRO A 25 -2.99 24.64 35.83
C PRO A 25 -3.78 24.79 34.54
N ALA A 26 -3.31 25.67 33.65
CA ALA A 26 -3.89 25.81 32.33
C ALA A 26 -3.95 24.41 31.72
N THR A 27 -5.15 23.92 31.42
CA THR A 27 -5.33 22.64 30.73
C THR A 27 -4.52 22.72 29.44
N ALA A 28 -3.46 21.92 29.35
CA ALA A 28 -2.61 21.93 28.18
C ALA A 28 -3.48 21.71 26.94
N ALA A 29 -3.31 22.58 25.95
CA ALA A 29 -4.08 22.46 24.70
C ALA A 29 -3.87 21.06 24.10
N LYS A 30 -4.95 20.45 23.61
CA LYS A 30 -4.89 19.13 23.00
C LYS A 30 -3.88 19.13 21.84
N PRO A 31 -3.08 18.06 21.69
CA PRO A 31 -2.29 17.85 20.47
C PRO A 31 -3.16 17.97 19.23
N LYS A 32 -2.64 18.64 18.19
CA LYS A 32 -3.32 18.75 16.91
C LYS A 32 -2.48 18.07 15.86
N ILE A 33 -3.06 17.10 15.15
CA ILE A 33 -2.40 16.41 14.06
C ILE A 33 -3.24 16.46 12.78
N THR A 34 -2.55 16.60 11.64
CA THR A 34 -3.14 16.53 10.30
C THR A 34 -2.70 15.23 9.64
N ILE A 35 -3.66 14.44 9.18
CA ILE A 35 -3.46 13.13 8.59
C ILE A 35 -3.91 13.17 7.12
N TRP A 36 -3.03 12.73 6.22
CA TRP A 36 -3.33 12.55 4.80
C TRP A 36 -3.48 11.09 4.48
N VAL A 37 -4.64 10.71 3.92
CA VAL A 37 -4.94 9.35 3.48
C VAL A 37 -5.67 9.36 2.13
N ASP A 38 -5.62 8.23 1.44
CA ASP A 38 -6.43 7.98 0.25
C ASP A 38 -7.88 7.54 0.60
N ALA A 39 -8.72 7.41 -0.42
CA ALA A 39 -10.13 7.07 -0.25
C ALA A 39 -10.36 5.76 0.53
N PRO A 40 -9.61 4.66 0.28
CA PRO A 40 -9.77 3.42 1.03
C PRO A 40 -9.46 3.49 2.52
N ARG A 41 -8.58 4.40 2.94
CA ARG A 41 -8.17 4.56 4.34
C ARG A 41 -8.99 5.59 5.08
N LEU A 42 -9.80 6.37 4.35
CA LEU A 42 -10.62 7.45 4.90
C LEU A 42 -11.60 7.00 6.00
N PRO A 43 -12.34 5.87 5.88
CA PRO A 43 -13.24 5.41 6.95
C PRO A 43 -12.50 5.16 8.27
N GLY A 44 -11.37 4.46 8.24
CA GLY A 44 -10.56 4.18 9.42
C GLY A 44 -9.95 5.44 10.04
N ALA A 45 -9.49 6.37 9.20
CA ALA A 45 -8.94 7.65 9.69
C ALA A 45 -10.03 8.51 10.37
N LYS A 46 -11.23 8.57 9.81
CA LYS A 46 -12.39 9.26 10.44
C LYS A 46 -12.78 8.60 11.75
N LEU A 47 -12.79 7.26 11.80
CA LEU A 47 -13.05 6.53 13.05
C LEU A 47 -12.01 6.84 14.11
N TYR A 48 -10.71 6.88 13.75
CA TYR A 48 -9.65 7.29 14.67
C TYR A 48 -9.89 8.69 15.23
N ALA A 49 -10.20 9.66 14.35
CA ALA A 49 -10.50 11.04 14.77
C ALA A 49 -11.67 11.10 15.76
N GLN A 50 -12.73 10.32 15.55
CA GLN A 50 -13.86 10.23 16.47
C GLN A 50 -13.47 9.65 17.84
N ILE A 51 -12.68 8.56 17.85
CA ILE A 51 -12.23 7.90 19.07
C ILE A 51 -11.33 8.83 19.90
N MET A 52 -10.43 9.56 19.22
CA MET A 52 -9.42 10.40 19.87
C MET A 52 -9.90 11.81 20.20
N ASN A 53 -11.12 12.20 19.84
CA ASN A 53 -11.63 13.59 19.93
C ASN A 53 -11.48 14.25 21.29
N LYS A 54 -11.42 13.49 22.39
CA LYS A 54 -11.22 14.01 23.76
C LYS A 54 -9.76 14.32 24.09
N THR A 55 -8.81 13.65 23.43
CA THR A 55 -7.37 13.69 23.76
C THR A 55 -6.51 14.31 22.67
N VAL A 56 -6.89 14.14 21.40
CA VAL A 56 -6.17 14.65 20.23
C VAL A 56 -7.16 15.29 19.27
N ASP A 57 -6.83 16.46 18.74
CA ASP A 57 -7.57 17.11 17.67
C ASP A 57 -7.00 16.60 16.33
N VAL A 58 -7.78 15.79 15.62
CA VAL A 58 -7.34 15.09 14.40
C VAL A 58 -8.05 15.66 13.18
N LYS A 59 -7.31 16.31 12.30
CA LYS A 59 -7.77 16.72 10.99
C LYS A 59 -7.43 15.64 9.97
N VAL A 60 -8.44 15.08 9.32
CA VAL A 60 -8.27 14.08 8.25
C VAL A 60 -8.49 14.74 6.90
N GLU A 61 -7.54 14.61 6.00
CA GLU A 61 -7.61 15.12 4.64
C GLU A 61 -7.44 13.97 3.64
N LEU A 62 -8.34 13.94 2.66
CA LEU A 62 -8.22 13.06 1.50
C LEU A 62 -7.20 13.66 0.53
N HIS A 63 -6.22 12.87 0.09
CA HIS A 63 -5.32 13.27 -0.98
C HIS A 63 -5.29 12.23 -2.10
N ALA A 64 -5.07 12.69 -3.33
CA ALA A 64 -4.84 11.80 -4.46
C ALA A 64 -3.42 11.22 -4.38
N GLN A 65 -3.29 9.92 -4.64
CA GLN A 65 -1.98 9.31 -4.86
C GLN A 65 -1.35 9.95 -6.12
N GLY A 66 -0.03 10.08 -6.13
CA GLY A 66 0.72 10.70 -7.22
C GLY A 66 1.10 12.17 -7.00
N ASP A 67 0.39 12.91 -6.14
CA ASP A 67 0.71 14.32 -5.83
C ASP A 67 1.61 14.48 -4.60
N LEU A 68 1.88 13.41 -3.88
CA LEU A 68 2.48 13.46 -2.54
C LEU A 68 3.86 14.13 -2.54
N VAL A 69 4.75 13.66 -3.40
CA VAL A 69 6.13 14.18 -3.49
C VAL A 69 6.14 15.66 -3.87
N GLN A 70 5.29 16.05 -4.82
CA GLN A 70 5.19 17.44 -5.29
C GLN A 70 4.66 18.36 -4.19
N LYS A 71 3.61 17.94 -3.46
CA LYS A 71 3.03 18.72 -2.36
C LYS A 71 4.00 18.87 -1.20
N VAL A 72 4.70 17.80 -0.79
CA VAL A 72 5.72 17.91 0.26
C VAL A 72 6.87 18.82 -0.16
N SER A 73 7.31 18.75 -1.41
CA SER A 73 8.33 19.66 -1.96
C SER A 73 7.87 21.12 -1.93
N LEU A 74 6.59 21.39 -2.21
CA LEU A 74 6.01 22.72 -2.09
C LEU A 74 6.03 23.22 -0.64
N PHE A 75 5.60 22.39 0.33
CA PHE A 75 5.62 22.75 1.74
C PHE A 75 7.04 23.03 2.25
N ASN A 76 8.03 22.29 1.80
CA ASN A 76 9.43 22.55 2.12
C ASN A 76 9.91 23.92 1.60
N ARG A 77 9.42 24.34 0.43
CA ARG A 77 9.72 25.65 -0.14
C ARG A 77 9.07 26.79 0.64
N VAL A 78 7.78 26.64 1.00
CA VAL A 78 7.00 27.67 1.73
C VAL A 78 7.14 27.58 3.25
N LYS A 79 7.84 26.57 3.78
CA LYS A 79 8.11 26.33 5.21
C LYS A 79 6.85 26.21 6.08
N LYS A 80 5.75 25.72 5.52
CA LYS A 80 4.48 25.51 6.24
C LYS A 80 3.58 24.52 5.51
N GLY A 81 2.58 23.97 6.22
CA GLY A 81 1.51 23.19 5.64
C GLY A 81 1.77 21.68 5.63
N TRP A 82 2.90 21.19 6.21
CA TRP A 82 3.16 19.76 6.29
C TRP A 82 2.08 19.03 7.07
N PRO A 83 1.57 17.90 6.56
CA PRO A 83 0.82 16.97 7.39
C PRO A 83 1.74 16.31 8.43
N ASP A 84 1.15 15.85 9.54
CA ASP A 84 1.89 15.08 10.56
C ASP A 84 2.08 13.63 10.13
N VAL A 85 1.08 13.07 9.46
CA VAL A 85 1.11 11.71 8.90
C VAL A 85 0.68 11.72 7.45
N VAL A 86 1.38 10.95 6.64
CA VAL A 86 1.01 10.71 5.25
C VAL A 86 0.94 9.20 4.98
N PHE A 87 -0.13 8.78 4.32
CA PHE A 87 -0.22 7.49 3.66
C PHE A 87 0.17 7.64 2.18
N GLY A 88 1.02 6.76 1.68
CA GLY A 88 1.44 6.78 0.28
C GLY A 88 2.02 5.44 -0.19
N PRO A 89 2.24 5.31 -1.50
CA PRO A 89 2.92 4.13 -2.06
C PRO A 89 4.40 4.09 -1.64
N PRO A 90 5.01 2.89 -1.57
CA PRO A 90 6.40 2.74 -1.10
C PRO A 90 7.43 3.59 -1.85
N ASN A 91 7.28 3.75 -3.17
CA ASN A 91 8.24 4.52 -3.97
C ASN A 91 8.21 6.02 -3.64
N ASP A 92 7.02 6.61 -3.49
CA ASP A 92 6.89 8.01 -3.09
C ASP A 92 7.56 8.27 -1.73
N VAL A 93 7.38 7.32 -0.81
CA VAL A 93 7.99 7.42 0.52
C VAL A 93 9.50 7.27 0.47
N SER A 94 10.05 6.42 -0.40
CA SER A 94 11.51 6.33 -0.58
C SER A 94 12.08 7.67 -1.04
N VAL A 95 11.43 8.33 -2.01
CA VAL A 95 11.81 9.68 -2.46
C VAL A 95 11.74 10.71 -1.33
N LEU A 96 10.69 10.65 -0.50
CA LEU A 96 10.56 11.54 0.66
C LEU A 96 11.61 11.27 1.74
N ALA A 97 11.96 10.00 1.97
CA ALA A 97 12.98 9.60 2.95
C ALA A 97 14.37 10.11 2.56
N ASP A 98 14.75 9.93 1.31
CA ASP A 98 16.04 10.41 0.81
C ASP A 98 16.16 11.93 0.81
N ALA A 99 15.05 12.63 0.62
CA ALA A 99 14.96 14.08 0.76
C ALA A 99 14.89 14.56 2.23
N GLY A 100 14.99 13.68 3.21
CA GLY A 100 14.90 14.02 4.64
C GLY A 100 13.50 14.43 5.13
N ASN A 101 12.47 14.03 4.40
CA ASN A 101 11.07 14.43 4.68
C ASN A 101 10.29 13.39 5.49
N VAL A 102 10.95 12.38 6.03
CA VAL A 102 10.36 11.41 6.96
C VAL A 102 11.18 11.31 8.23
N ARG A 103 10.49 11.08 9.35
CA ARG A 103 11.10 10.96 10.68
C ARG A 103 11.50 9.51 10.95
N VAL A 104 12.60 9.31 11.68
CA VAL A 104 12.91 8.04 12.36
C VAL A 104 11.89 7.79 13.46
N LEU A 105 11.38 6.56 13.56
CA LEU A 105 10.26 6.19 14.41
C LEU A 105 10.64 5.34 15.64
N ASP A 106 11.85 4.80 15.69
CA ASP A 106 12.25 3.78 16.69
C ASP A 106 12.08 4.24 18.15
N ASP A 107 12.25 5.53 18.41
CA ASP A 107 12.13 6.15 19.75
C ASP A 107 10.68 6.53 20.14
N LEU A 108 9.73 6.40 19.23
CA LEU A 108 8.36 6.89 19.42
C LEU A 108 7.41 5.84 20.01
N ALA A 109 7.76 4.56 19.97
CA ALA A 109 6.95 3.46 20.47
C ALA A 109 7.80 2.40 21.20
N PRO A 110 7.19 1.65 22.13
CA PRO A 110 7.90 0.57 22.82
C PRO A 110 8.27 -0.57 21.86
N LYS A 111 9.30 -1.35 22.26
CA LYS A 111 9.81 -2.48 21.47
C LYS A 111 8.72 -3.47 21.03
N SER A 112 7.70 -3.70 21.85
CA SER A 112 6.59 -4.61 21.54
C SER A 112 5.81 -4.23 20.28
N VAL A 113 5.71 -2.94 19.96
CA VAL A 113 5.09 -2.46 18.72
C VAL A 113 5.96 -2.81 17.52
N TRP A 114 7.27 -2.63 17.64
CA TRP A 114 8.22 -2.95 16.58
C TRP A 114 8.36 -4.46 16.36
N ASP A 115 8.27 -5.27 17.41
CA ASP A 115 8.24 -6.74 17.32
C ASP A 115 6.96 -7.24 16.59
N ASP A 116 5.83 -6.57 16.79
CA ASP A 116 4.57 -6.85 16.06
C ASP A 116 4.69 -6.54 14.58
N LEU A 117 5.39 -5.47 14.22
CA LEU A 117 5.55 -5.00 12.85
C LEU A 117 6.75 -5.62 12.11
N LYS A 118 7.67 -6.28 12.80
CA LYS A 118 9.02 -6.62 12.33
C LYS A 118 9.05 -7.26 10.94
N GLU A 119 8.20 -8.26 10.69
CA GLU A 119 8.22 -9.02 9.42
C GLU A 119 7.61 -8.21 8.27
N GLY A 120 6.48 -7.53 8.54
CA GLY A 120 5.81 -6.70 7.55
C GLY A 120 6.54 -5.41 7.21
N ASN A 121 7.40 -4.94 8.12
CA ASN A 121 8.04 -3.63 8.04
C ASN A 121 9.45 -3.65 7.40
N ALA A 122 9.82 -4.75 6.73
CA ALA A 122 11.17 -4.86 6.12
C ALA A 122 11.51 -3.70 5.18
N TRP A 123 10.52 -3.25 4.38
CA TRP A 123 10.63 -2.11 3.47
C TRP A 123 10.74 -0.74 4.16
N CYS A 124 10.35 -0.67 5.44
CA CYS A 124 10.40 0.55 6.24
C CYS A 124 11.73 0.75 6.96
N ARG A 125 12.72 -0.15 6.75
CA ARG A 125 14.05 -0.03 7.34
C ARG A 125 15.03 0.57 6.34
N GLY A 126 15.66 1.67 6.75
CA GLY A 126 16.76 2.28 6.02
C GLY A 126 18.03 1.42 6.05
N ALA A 127 19.01 1.76 5.24
CA ALA A 127 20.33 1.12 5.23
C ALA A 127 21.06 1.27 6.57
N ASP A 128 20.72 2.28 7.36
CA ASP A 128 21.21 2.53 8.72
C ASP A 128 20.53 1.65 9.79
N GLY A 129 19.60 0.77 9.39
CA GLY A 129 18.84 -0.12 10.27
C GLY A 129 17.70 0.54 11.03
N LYS A 130 17.47 1.84 10.83
CA LYS A 130 16.38 2.59 11.49
C LYS A 130 15.06 2.41 10.77
N THR A 131 13.96 2.60 11.49
CA THR A 131 12.59 2.49 10.98
C THR A 131 12.05 3.86 10.58
N TYR A 132 11.62 4.00 9.32
CA TYR A 132 11.13 5.25 8.74
C TYR A 132 9.63 5.26 8.42
N CYS A 133 8.97 4.12 8.49
CA CYS A 133 7.53 4.03 8.19
C CYS A 133 6.85 2.87 8.94
N VAL A 134 5.53 2.85 8.86
CA VAL A 134 4.68 1.71 9.23
C VAL A 134 4.01 1.18 7.98
N LYS A 135 4.28 -0.06 7.61
CA LYS A 135 3.66 -0.69 6.46
C LYS A 135 2.21 -1.03 6.77
N ASN A 136 1.31 -0.67 5.85
CA ASN A 136 -0.12 -0.91 6.00
C ASN A 136 -0.46 -2.40 5.76
N ASP A 137 0.00 -2.92 4.64
CA ASP A 137 -0.32 -4.27 4.16
C ASP A 137 0.82 -4.84 3.33
N LEU A 138 0.85 -6.15 3.17
CA LEU A 138 1.92 -6.82 2.42
C LEU A 138 1.64 -6.82 0.92
N ALA A 139 0.39 -6.77 0.50
CA ALA A 139 -0.06 -6.69 -0.90
C ALA A 139 0.58 -7.72 -1.84
N GLN A 140 0.97 -8.87 -1.29
CA GLN A 140 1.54 -9.99 -2.05
C GLN A 140 0.59 -10.45 -3.15
N THR A 141 1.13 -10.85 -4.30
CA THR A 141 0.33 -11.43 -5.38
C THR A 141 -0.02 -12.90 -5.09
N VAL A 142 -1.24 -13.27 -5.45
CA VAL A 142 -1.80 -14.62 -5.41
C VAL A 142 -2.50 -14.91 -6.73
N LEU A 143 -2.83 -16.15 -6.99
CA LEU A 143 -3.73 -16.52 -8.08
C LEU A 143 -5.18 -16.50 -7.60
N TRP A 144 -5.95 -15.51 -8.00
CA TRP A 144 -7.40 -15.46 -7.82
C TRP A 144 -8.09 -16.36 -8.82
N VAL A 145 -9.02 -17.21 -8.36
CA VAL A 145 -9.64 -18.26 -9.17
C VAL A 145 -11.17 -18.16 -9.05
N ASN A 146 -11.85 -18.11 -10.19
CA ASN A 146 -13.29 -18.31 -10.26
C ASN A 146 -13.57 -19.80 -10.32
N THR A 147 -13.92 -20.40 -9.19
CA THR A 147 -14.09 -21.84 -9.05
C THR A 147 -15.24 -22.40 -9.90
N LYS A 148 -16.28 -21.56 -10.13
CA LYS A 148 -17.39 -21.95 -10.99
C LYS A 148 -16.94 -22.07 -12.43
N LEU A 149 -16.28 -21.05 -12.98
CA LEU A 149 -15.80 -21.07 -14.38
C LEU A 149 -14.74 -22.14 -14.60
N MET A 150 -13.83 -22.35 -13.62
CA MET A 150 -12.86 -23.44 -13.69
C MET A 150 -13.55 -24.80 -13.82
N LYS A 151 -14.58 -25.02 -13.01
CA LYS A 151 -15.38 -26.28 -13.08
C LYS A 151 -16.14 -26.40 -14.40
N ASP A 152 -16.79 -25.33 -14.84
CA ASP A 152 -17.59 -25.31 -16.07
C ASP A 152 -16.76 -25.64 -17.31
N PHE A 153 -15.48 -25.22 -17.32
CA PHE A 153 -14.53 -25.46 -18.43
C PHE A 153 -13.62 -26.68 -18.22
N GLY A 154 -13.76 -27.37 -17.10
CA GLY A 154 -12.94 -28.55 -16.81
C GLY A 154 -11.47 -28.23 -16.46
N TYR A 155 -11.18 -27.02 -16.03
CA TYR A 155 -9.81 -26.62 -15.67
C TYR A 155 -9.50 -26.98 -14.21
N THR A 156 -8.23 -27.28 -13.97
CA THR A 156 -7.65 -27.41 -12.63
C THR A 156 -6.78 -26.20 -12.32
N VAL A 157 -6.63 -25.84 -11.05
CA VAL A 157 -5.76 -24.72 -10.63
C VAL A 157 -4.32 -25.00 -11.11
N PRO A 158 -3.72 -24.11 -11.92
CA PRO A 158 -2.39 -24.33 -12.47
C PRO A 158 -1.33 -24.29 -11.36
N LYS A 159 -0.41 -25.27 -11.40
CA LYS A 159 0.73 -25.35 -10.47
C LYS A 159 1.98 -24.68 -11.03
N THR A 160 2.08 -24.57 -12.36
CA THR A 160 3.20 -23.94 -13.05
C THR A 160 2.72 -22.79 -13.95
N MET A 161 3.63 -21.88 -14.28
CA MET A 161 3.35 -20.82 -15.27
C MET A 161 3.06 -21.41 -16.65
N ASP A 162 3.65 -22.55 -16.97
CA ASP A 162 3.36 -23.27 -18.23
C ASP A 162 1.92 -23.81 -18.25
N ASP A 163 1.42 -24.32 -17.11
CA ASP A 163 0.01 -24.75 -17.01
C ASP A 163 -0.94 -23.55 -17.11
N PHE A 164 -0.59 -22.41 -16.49
CA PHE A 164 -1.31 -21.17 -16.64
C PHE A 164 -1.41 -20.73 -18.11
N ALA A 165 -0.28 -20.80 -18.84
CA ALA A 165 -0.24 -20.46 -20.27
C ALA A 165 -1.06 -21.44 -21.14
N LYS A 166 -1.04 -22.75 -20.83
CA LYS A 166 -1.89 -23.75 -21.52
C LYS A 166 -3.37 -23.45 -21.36
N ILE A 167 -3.80 -23.09 -20.13
CA ILE A 167 -5.19 -22.68 -19.90
C ILE A 167 -5.50 -21.41 -20.70
N GLY A 168 -4.57 -20.45 -20.77
CA GLY A 168 -4.74 -19.25 -21.59
C GLY A 168 -4.93 -19.55 -23.08
N ALA A 169 -4.14 -20.48 -23.61
CA ALA A 169 -4.25 -20.92 -25.02
C ALA A 169 -5.57 -21.67 -25.31
N ASP A 170 -5.99 -22.53 -24.39
CA ASP A 170 -7.27 -23.23 -24.49
C ASP A 170 -8.46 -22.26 -24.41
N LEU A 171 -8.41 -21.34 -23.46
CA LEU A 171 -9.44 -20.30 -23.28
C LEU A 171 -9.60 -19.46 -24.55
N ALA A 172 -8.49 -19.04 -25.16
CA ALA A 172 -8.51 -18.28 -26.40
C ALA A 172 -9.19 -19.04 -27.55
N LYS A 173 -8.96 -20.35 -27.63
CA LYS A 173 -9.46 -21.21 -28.71
C LYS A 173 -10.90 -21.66 -28.48
N ASN A 174 -11.22 -22.14 -27.28
CA ASN A 174 -12.45 -22.89 -27.02
C ASN A 174 -13.50 -22.06 -26.25
N HIS A 175 -13.09 -20.98 -25.59
CA HIS A 175 -13.96 -20.10 -24.79
C HIS A 175 -13.70 -18.62 -25.10
N PRO A 176 -13.87 -18.17 -26.35
CA PRO A 176 -13.60 -16.78 -26.73
C PRO A 176 -14.48 -15.80 -25.92
N GLY A 177 -13.89 -14.67 -25.55
CA GLY A 177 -14.58 -13.65 -24.74
C GLY A 177 -14.47 -13.82 -23.23
N TYR A 178 -13.75 -14.85 -22.76
CA TYR A 178 -13.31 -14.97 -21.36
C TYR A 178 -11.88 -14.46 -21.18
N SER A 179 -11.49 -14.17 -19.93
CA SER A 179 -10.22 -13.50 -19.61
C SER A 179 -9.46 -14.18 -18.48
N LEU A 180 -8.13 -14.04 -18.50
CA LEU A 180 -7.21 -14.32 -17.38
C LEU A 180 -6.76 -13.03 -16.65
N GLY A 181 -7.51 -11.95 -16.82
CA GLY A 181 -7.27 -10.69 -16.11
C GLY A 181 -6.67 -9.59 -16.98
N ALA A 182 -6.09 -8.60 -16.31
CA ALA A 182 -5.62 -7.36 -16.91
C ALA A 182 -4.19 -7.04 -16.48
N LEU A 183 -3.39 -6.51 -17.40
CA LEU A 183 -1.97 -6.18 -17.22
C LEU A 183 -1.73 -4.70 -16.94
N GLY A 184 -2.75 -3.85 -17.12
CA GLY A 184 -2.68 -2.40 -16.95
C GLY A 184 -2.36 -1.96 -15.52
N SER A 185 -2.00 -0.69 -15.35
CA SER A 185 -1.43 -0.13 -14.12
C SER A 185 -0.12 -0.88 -13.74
N GLN A 186 0.01 -1.44 -12.58
CA GLN A 186 1.21 -2.21 -12.17
C GLN A 186 1.06 -3.73 -12.46
N GLY A 187 -0.01 -4.17 -13.15
CA GLY A 187 -0.36 -5.58 -13.30
C GLY A 187 0.75 -6.41 -13.92
N MET A 188 1.31 -5.99 -15.05
CA MET A 188 2.41 -6.73 -15.68
C MET A 188 3.65 -6.78 -14.77
N TYR A 189 4.02 -5.67 -14.17
CA TYR A 189 5.20 -5.60 -13.31
C TYR A 189 5.05 -6.45 -12.06
N SER A 190 4.02 -6.18 -11.26
CA SER A 190 3.84 -6.81 -9.95
C SER A 190 3.40 -8.26 -10.02
N SER A 191 2.66 -8.66 -11.08
CA SER A 191 2.11 -10.02 -11.19
C SER A 191 2.96 -10.98 -12.02
N TYR A 192 3.82 -10.46 -12.89
CA TYR A 192 4.62 -11.31 -13.80
C TYR A 192 6.13 -11.03 -13.75
N LEU A 193 6.55 -9.77 -13.88
CA LEU A 193 7.99 -9.43 -13.88
C LEU A 193 8.64 -9.59 -12.52
N TRP A 194 8.02 -9.08 -11.47
CA TRP A 194 8.54 -9.19 -10.11
C TRP A 194 8.62 -10.64 -9.63
N PRO A 195 7.55 -11.48 -9.70
CA PRO A 195 7.64 -12.90 -9.37
C PRO A 195 8.63 -13.67 -10.23
N SER A 196 8.84 -13.21 -11.47
CA SER A 196 9.88 -13.75 -12.34
C SER A 196 11.29 -13.32 -11.96
N GLN A 197 11.47 -12.44 -10.97
CA GLN A 197 12.76 -11.90 -10.54
C GLN A 197 13.47 -11.08 -11.65
N CYS A 198 12.71 -10.43 -12.53
CA CYS A 198 13.22 -9.62 -13.63
C CYS A 198 13.97 -8.38 -13.10
N PRO A 199 15.27 -8.22 -13.36
CA PRO A 199 16.05 -7.09 -12.86
C PRO A 199 15.88 -5.86 -13.75
N VAL A 200 14.74 -5.19 -13.65
CA VAL A 200 14.41 -4.06 -14.51
C VAL A 200 14.54 -2.70 -13.81
N ASN A 201 14.66 -2.72 -12.48
CA ASN A 201 14.85 -1.50 -11.67
C ASN A 201 15.33 -1.84 -10.25
N GLN A 202 16.43 -2.60 -10.13
CA GLN A 202 16.94 -3.09 -8.85
C GLN A 202 18.07 -2.21 -8.33
N ALA A 203 17.88 -1.60 -7.15
CA ALA A 203 18.99 -1.01 -6.41
C ALA A 203 19.98 -2.11 -5.99
N THR A 204 21.21 -2.05 -6.46
CA THR A 204 22.24 -3.08 -6.17
C THR A 204 23.14 -2.72 -4.99
N SER A 205 23.65 -1.48 -4.95
CA SER A 205 24.45 -0.96 -3.84
C SER A 205 24.59 0.55 -3.98
N GLY A 206 24.49 1.30 -2.87
CA GLY A 206 24.70 2.74 -2.85
C GLY A 206 23.92 3.45 -3.97
N SER A 207 24.65 4.11 -4.88
CA SER A 207 24.12 4.80 -6.05
C SER A 207 24.14 3.93 -7.34
N SER A 208 23.99 2.62 -7.24
CA SER A 208 23.96 1.72 -8.39
C SER A 208 22.60 1.05 -8.56
N VAL A 209 22.11 0.97 -9.79
CA VAL A 209 20.86 0.30 -10.16
C VAL A 209 21.10 -0.67 -11.33
N ARG A 210 20.49 -1.86 -11.26
CA ARG A 210 20.49 -2.83 -12.36
C ARG A 210 19.20 -2.67 -13.16
N ILE A 211 19.35 -2.46 -14.48
CA ILE A 211 18.26 -2.33 -15.45
C ILE A 211 18.61 -3.19 -16.66
N ALA A 212 18.15 -4.42 -16.68
CA ALA A 212 18.50 -5.44 -17.68
C ALA A 212 17.23 -6.08 -18.29
N PRO A 213 16.48 -5.38 -19.16
CA PRO A 213 15.19 -5.84 -19.69
C PRO A 213 15.30 -7.09 -20.59
N LYS A 214 16.51 -7.44 -21.04
CA LYS A 214 16.81 -8.63 -21.84
C LYS A 214 17.31 -9.82 -21.01
N ASP A 215 17.39 -9.68 -19.69
CA ASP A 215 17.70 -10.80 -18.80
C ASP A 215 16.67 -11.93 -18.99
N SER A 216 17.12 -13.18 -18.87
CA SER A 216 16.27 -14.37 -19.07
C SER A 216 15.05 -14.38 -18.13
N LYS A 217 15.18 -13.82 -16.92
CA LYS A 217 14.08 -13.66 -15.96
C LYS A 217 13.02 -12.65 -16.45
N CYS A 218 13.41 -11.66 -17.24
CA CYS A 218 12.50 -10.71 -17.87
C CYS A 218 11.84 -11.31 -19.11
N THR A 219 12.65 -11.87 -20.02
CA THR A 219 12.16 -12.40 -21.30
C THR A 219 11.23 -13.59 -21.11
N ARG A 220 11.43 -14.45 -20.09
CA ARG A 220 10.48 -15.54 -19.81
C ARG A 220 9.09 -15.01 -19.43
N ALA A 221 9.01 -13.89 -18.68
CA ALA A 221 7.72 -13.30 -18.30
C ALA A 221 7.03 -12.64 -19.49
N THR A 222 7.76 -11.85 -20.29
CA THR A 222 7.20 -11.21 -21.49
C THR A 222 6.77 -12.24 -22.54
N SER A 223 7.56 -13.30 -22.75
CA SER A 223 7.23 -14.40 -23.67
C SER A 223 6.01 -15.21 -23.22
N LEU A 224 5.84 -15.41 -21.90
CA LEU A 224 4.66 -16.10 -21.35
C LEU A 224 3.37 -15.33 -21.65
N VAL A 225 3.35 -14.01 -21.40
CA VAL A 225 2.12 -13.22 -21.54
C VAL A 225 1.81 -12.82 -22.98
N GLN A 226 2.82 -12.77 -23.86
CA GLN A 226 2.66 -12.26 -25.23
C GLN A 226 1.57 -12.97 -26.05
N PRO A 227 1.50 -14.31 -26.10
CA PRO A 227 0.43 -15.01 -26.82
C PRO A 227 -0.97 -14.68 -26.26
N MET A 228 -1.07 -14.51 -24.93
CA MET A 228 -2.33 -14.20 -24.26
C MET A 228 -2.77 -12.73 -24.49
N ILE A 229 -1.82 -11.81 -24.65
CA ILE A 229 -2.10 -10.43 -25.09
C ILE A 229 -2.62 -10.43 -26.52
N THR A 230 -1.94 -11.17 -27.40
CA THR A 230 -2.27 -11.24 -28.83
C THR A 230 -3.66 -11.84 -29.06
N SER A 231 -4.04 -12.85 -28.28
CA SER A 231 -5.37 -13.47 -28.33
C SER A 231 -6.46 -12.68 -27.59
N GLY A 232 -6.10 -11.66 -26.81
CA GLY A 232 -7.03 -10.88 -26.00
C GLY A 232 -7.46 -11.55 -24.69
N VAL A 233 -6.91 -12.72 -24.33
CA VAL A 233 -7.19 -13.40 -23.06
C VAL A 233 -6.63 -12.63 -21.85
N LEU A 234 -5.47 -11.96 -22.02
CA LEU A 234 -4.96 -10.96 -21.09
C LEU A 234 -5.20 -9.57 -21.68
N SER A 235 -5.99 -8.75 -20.99
CA SER A 235 -6.23 -7.36 -21.41
C SER A 235 -5.04 -6.47 -21.10
N THR A 236 -4.80 -5.49 -21.96
CA THR A 236 -3.83 -4.39 -21.69
C THR A 236 -4.44 -3.23 -20.92
N SER A 237 -5.74 -3.25 -20.60
CA SER A 237 -6.42 -2.29 -19.71
C SER A 237 -6.01 -2.50 -18.25
N ALA A 238 -6.30 -1.52 -17.37
CA ALA A 238 -6.22 -1.75 -15.94
C ALA A 238 -7.45 -2.53 -15.45
N PRO A 239 -7.36 -3.31 -14.36
CA PRO A 239 -8.48 -4.11 -13.85
C PRO A 239 -9.68 -3.26 -13.36
N TRP A 240 -9.49 -1.96 -13.18
CA TRP A 240 -10.52 -0.98 -12.82
C TRP A 240 -10.90 -0.02 -13.96
N ASP A 241 -10.39 -0.20 -15.16
CA ASP A 241 -10.85 0.55 -16.32
C ASP A 241 -12.29 0.15 -16.66
N ALA A 242 -13.11 1.13 -17.03
CA ALA A 242 -14.54 0.91 -17.26
C ALA A 242 -14.82 -0.15 -18.34
N ASP A 243 -14.02 -0.20 -19.40
CA ASP A 243 -14.11 -1.21 -20.46
C ASP A 243 -13.85 -2.62 -19.94
N PHE A 244 -12.85 -2.81 -19.07
CA PHE A 244 -12.57 -4.10 -18.45
C PHE A 244 -13.66 -4.52 -17.46
N ILE A 245 -14.12 -3.59 -16.61
CA ILE A 245 -15.18 -3.85 -15.65
C ILE A 245 -16.46 -4.32 -16.36
N GLU A 246 -16.90 -3.63 -17.40
CA GLU A 246 -18.14 -3.97 -18.09
C GLU A 246 -17.99 -5.25 -18.95
N THR A 247 -16.88 -5.40 -19.66
CA THR A 247 -16.69 -6.52 -20.58
C THR A 247 -16.45 -7.85 -19.88
N TYR A 248 -15.64 -7.84 -18.79
CA TYR A 248 -15.17 -9.06 -18.14
C TYR A 248 -15.62 -9.17 -16.68
N GLY A 249 -15.50 -8.09 -15.92
CA GLY A 249 -15.78 -8.07 -14.48
C GLY A 249 -17.24 -8.38 -14.18
N LYS A 250 -18.14 -7.46 -14.47
CA LYS A 250 -19.59 -7.57 -14.24
C LYS A 250 -20.24 -8.69 -15.06
N ALA A 251 -19.69 -8.99 -16.22
CA ALA A 251 -20.09 -10.12 -17.02
C ALA A 251 -19.67 -11.48 -16.41
N ASN A 252 -18.93 -11.48 -15.31
CA ASN A 252 -18.38 -12.66 -14.64
C ASN A 252 -17.59 -13.57 -15.60
N LYS A 253 -16.71 -12.97 -16.41
CA LYS A 253 -15.94 -13.65 -17.46
C LYS A 253 -14.44 -13.76 -17.14
N VAL A 254 -14.00 -13.36 -15.95
CA VAL A 254 -12.62 -13.56 -15.52
C VAL A 254 -12.50 -14.94 -14.87
N VAL A 255 -11.81 -15.87 -15.54
CA VAL A 255 -11.66 -17.27 -15.10
C VAL A 255 -10.69 -17.39 -13.95
N MET A 256 -9.57 -16.70 -14.06
CA MET A 256 -8.57 -16.51 -12.99
C MET A 256 -7.73 -15.27 -13.31
N THR A 257 -7.03 -14.74 -12.30
CA THR A 257 -6.12 -13.62 -12.49
C THR A 257 -5.04 -13.62 -11.43
N ILE A 258 -3.80 -13.30 -11.80
CA ILE A 258 -2.75 -13.02 -10.83
C ILE A 258 -2.91 -11.57 -10.38
N GLY A 259 -3.09 -11.37 -9.08
CA GLY A 259 -3.29 -10.05 -8.51
C GLY A 259 -2.99 -10.02 -7.00
N PRO A 260 -2.93 -8.84 -6.40
CA PRO A 260 -2.60 -8.68 -5.00
C PRO A 260 -3.68 -9.22 -4.07
N SER A 261 -3.30 -9.49 -2.83
CA SER A 261 -4.20 -10.02 -1.80
C SER A 261 -5.46 -9.15 -1.56
N TRP A 262 -5.40 -7.86 -1.85
CA TRP A 262 -6.53 -6.94 -1.71
C TRP A 262 -7.53 -6.98 -2.88
N PHE A 263 -7.25 -7.69 -3.99
CA PHE A 263 -8.18 -7.75 -5.13
C PHE A 263 -9.55 -8.28 -4.75
N GLY A 264 -9.62 -9.30 -3.88
CA GLY A 264 -10.89 -9.86 -3.43
C GLY A 264 -11.85 -8.81 -2.91
N GLU A 265 -11.38 -7.93 -2.03
CA GLU A 265 -12.20 -6.93 -1.35
C GLU A 265 -12.38 -5.64 -2.17
N PHE A 266 -11.40 -5.26 -3.01
CA PHE A 266 -11.42 -3.99 -3.74
C PHE A 266 -11.87 -4.07 -5.18
N VAL A 267 -11.61 -5.19 -5.85
CA VAL A 267 -11.79 -5.31 -7.29
C VAL A 267 -12.85 -6.35 -7.61
N ILE A 268 -12.76 -7.53 -7.02
CA ILE A 268 -13.58 -8.68 -7.40
C ILE A 268 -15.00 -8.58 -6.81
N ARG A 269 -15.08 -8.23 -5.51
CA ARG A 269 -16.35 -8.21 -4.76
C ARG A 269 -17.25 -6.99 -5.00
N PRO A 270 -16.73 -5.73 -5.05
CA PRO A 270 -17.59 -4.55 -5.01
C PRO A 270 -18.52 -4.45 -6.22
N ALA A 271 -19.79 -4.05 -5.97
CA ALA A 271 -20.80 -3.82 -7.01
C ALA A 271 -20.40 -2.73 -8.00
N SER A 272 -19.57 -1.78 -7.57
CA SER A 272 -19.02 -0.72 -8.42
C SER A 272 -17.84 -1.16 -9.29
N SER A 273 -17.37 -2.41 -9.12
CA SER A 273 -16.24 -3.00 -9.85
C SER A 273 -16.67 -4.29 -10.54
N TRP A 274 -15.98 -5.43 -10.32
CA TRP A 274 -16.31 -6.67 -11.05
C TRP A 274 -17.61 -7.33 -10.58
N ALA A 275 -18.05 -7.09 -9.35
CA ALA A 275 -19.31 -7.57 -8.82
C ALA A 275 -19.52 -9.10 -8.96
N VAL A 276 -18.44 -9.87 -8.86
CA VAL A 276 -18.50 -11.34 -8.98
C VAL A 276 -19.42 -11.91 -7.90
N PRO A 277 -20.35 -12.82 -8.25
CA PRO A 277 -21.28 -13.39 -7.27
C PRO A 277 -20.57 -14.15 -6.14
N ALA A 278 -21.15 -14.10 -4.94
CA ALA A 278 -20.66 -14.83 -3.78
C ALA A 278 -20.54 -16.34 -4.04
N GLY A 279 -19.60 -17.00 -3.40
CA GLY A 279 -19.36 -18.44 -3.49
C GLY A 279 -18.61 -18.87 -4.77
N GLN A 280 -18.07 -17.95 -5.54
CA GLN A 280 -17.37 -18.29 -6.80
C GLN A 280 -15.87 -18.04 -6.76
N ILE A 281 -15.36 -17.19 -5.89
CA ILE A 281 -13.96 -16.77 -5.88
C ILE A 281 -13.21 -17.38 -4.69
N THR A 282 -11.96 -17.80 -4.94
CA THR A 282 -10.98 -18.09 -3.91
C THR A 282 -9.59 -17.68 -4.35
N ALA A 283 -8.61 -17.69 -3.42
CA ALA A 283 -7.19 -17.53 -3.74
C ALA A 283 -6.47 -18.87 -3.73
N ALA A 284 -5.53 -19.01 -4.66
CA ALA A 284 -4.56 -20.11 -4.72
C ALA A 284 -3.12 -19.56 -4.67
N PRO A 285 -2.13 -20.37 -4.33
CA PRO A 285 -0.73 -19.99 -4.44
C PRO A 285 -0.35 -19.61 -5.87
N MET A 286 0.67 -18.75 -6.02
CA MET A 286 1.24 -18.42 -7.32
C MET A 286 1.74 -19.70 -8.04
N PRO A 287 1.55 -19.81 -9.34
CA PRO A 287 2.19 -20.86 -10.13
C PRO A 287 3.73 -20.71 -10.11
N THR A 288 4.45 -21.83 -10.12
CA THR A 288 5.92 -21.85 -10.11
C THR A 288 6.48 -21.65 -11.52
N TRP A 289 7.52 -20.87 -11.68
CA TRP A 289 8.25 -20.78 -12.96
C TRP A 289 9.05 -22.05 -13.24
N ALA A 290 9.15 -22.42 -14.50
CA ALA A 290 9.97 -23.57 -14.91
C ALA A 290 11.41 -23.45 -14.39
N GLY A 291 11.94 -24.54 -13.81
CA GLY A 291 13.27 -24.60 -13.21
C GLY A 291 13.40 -23.93 -11.84
N GLU A 292 12.32 -23.35 -11.29
CA GLU A 292 12.29 -22.79 -9.93
C GLU A 292 11.69 -23.82 -8.94
N THR A 293 12.16 -23.75 -7.69
CA THR A 293 11.60 -24.53 -6.57
C THR A 293 10.68 -23.68 -5.70
N VAL A 294 10.74 -22.37 -5.83
CA VAL A 294 9.94 -21.41 -5.06
C VAL A 294 9.00 -20.66 -6.00
N ASN A 295 7.71 -20.70 -5.70
CA ASN A 295 6.71 -19.89 -6.37
C ASN A 295 6.70 -18.48 -5.77
N TYR A 296 7.63 -17.63 -6.22
CA TYR A 296 7.74 -16.27 -5.73
C TYR A 296 6.48 -15.46 -6.02
N SER A 297 6.21 -14.52 -5.11
CA SER A 297 5.18 -13.49 -5.22
C SER A 297 5.84 -12.16 -5.55
N GLY A 298 5.14 -11.31 -6.29
CA GLY A 298 5.41 -9.88 -6.31
C GLY A 298 4.61 -9.15 -5.24
N GLU A 299 4.73 -7.84 -5.26
CA GLU A 299 3.97 -6.93 -4.41
C GLU A 299 3.30 -5.87 -5.28
N TRP A 300 1.98 -5.66 -5.11
CA TRP A 300 1.24 -4.64 -5.83
C TRP A 300 0.50 -3.74 -4.83
N GLY A 301 1.04 -2.57 -4.58
CA GLY A 301 0.58 -1.66 -3.53
C GLY A 301 1.40 -1.82 -2.25
N GLY A 302 0.77 -2.20 -1.14
CA GLY A 302 1.46 -2.32 0.15
C GLY A 302 1.84 -0.96 0.71
N GLY A 303 0.90 -0.02 0.71
CA GLY A 303 1.12 1.36 1.12
C GLY A 303 1.69 1.50 2.53
N ILE A 304 2.24 2.65 2.82
CA ILE A 304 2.97 2.93 4.07
C ILE A 304 2.55 4.25 4.68
N TYR A 305 2.61 4.32 6.00
CA TYR A 305 2.43 5.55 6.78
C TYR A 305 3.79 6.09 7.19
N THR A 306 4.00 7.39 6.96
CA THR A 306 5.19 8.12 7.45
C THR A 306 4.79 9.24 8.37
N VAL A 307 5.70 9.60 9.28
CA VAL A 307 5.56 10.75 10.16
C VAL A 307 6.50 11.85 9.69
N SER A 308 5.98 13.05 9.60
CA SER A 308 6.75 14.22 9.20
C SER A 308 7.82 14.57 10.25
N PRO A 309 9.05 14.95 9.83
CA PRO A 309 10.05 15.48 10.75
C PRO A 309 9.63 16.83 11.36
N HIS A 310 8.64 17.50 10.76
CA HIS A 310 8.08 18.77 11.24
C HIS A 310 6.91 18.60 12.21
N SER A 311 6.46 17.35 12.47
CA SER A 311 5.39 17.08 13.42
C SER A 311 5.79 17.51 14.84
N LYS A 312 4.93 18.30 15.50
CA LYS A 312 5.07 18.65 16.91
C LYS A 312 4.57 17.54 17.85
N PHE A 313 3.81 16.59 17.30
CA PHE A 313 3.17 15.50 18.04
C PHE A 313 3.44 14.14 17.36
N PRO A 314 4.72 13.75 17.21
CA PRO A 314 5.08 12.57 16.44
C PRO A 314 4.62 11.25 17.08
N LYS A 315 4.42 11.20 18.40
CA LYS A 315 3.89 10.01 19.08
C LYS A 315 2.41 9.79 18.74
N GLU A 316 1.62 10.86 18.75
CA GLU A 316 0.21 10.84 18.35
C GLU A 316 0.05 10.51 16.86
N ALA A 317 0.96 11.04 16.03
CA ALA A 317 1.04 10.73 14.62
C ALA A 317 1.34 9.24 14.37
N LEU A 318 2.32 8.66 15.07
CA LEU A 318 2.63 7.24 14.99
C LEU A 318 1.49 6.37 15.54
N ALA A 319 0.82 6.82 16.63
CA ALA A 319 -0.32 6.09 17.20
C ALA A 319 -1.45 5.90 16.19
N PHE A 320 -1.70 6.88 15.32
CA PHE A 320 -2.63 6.73 14.21
C PHE A 320 -2.20 5.61 13.25
N ALA A 321 -0.95 5.60 12.81
CA ALA A 321 -0.45 4.57 11.89
C ALA A 321 -0.58 3.15 12.49
N ILE A 322 -0.25 3.00 13.78
CA ILE A 322 -0.40 1.75 14.52
C ILE A 322 -1.88 1.34 14.61
N PHE A 323 -2.79 2.29 14.90
CA PHE A 323 -4.23 2.04 14.92
C PHE A 323 -4.71 1.48 13.59
N MET A 324 -4.29 2.06 12.48
CA MET A 324 -4.73 1.65 11.15
C MET A 324 -4.37 0.20 10.81
N VAL A 325 -3.24 -0.29 11.32
CA VAL A 325 -2.72 -1.63 10.96
C VAL A 325 -3.00 -2.72 12.00
N SER A 326 -3.36 -2.37 13.24
CA SER A 326 -3.42 -3.34 14.35
C SER A 326 -4.65 -3.25 15.26
N ASP A 327 -5.46 -2.20 15.15
CA ASP A 327 -6.65 -2.05 16.01
C ASP A 327 -7.87 -2.77 15.42
N LYS A 328 -8.55 -3.59 16.24
CA LYS A 328 -9.73 -4.36 15.82
C LYS A 328 -10.82 -3.48 15.20
N ARG A 329 -11.03 -2.29 15.75
CA ARG A 329 -12.07 -1.35 15.29
C ARG A 329 -11.86 -0.92 13.84
N ASN A 330 -10.60 -0.77 13.41
CA ASN A 330 -10.28 -0.52 12.01
C ASN A 330 -10.18 -1.81 11.19
N VAL A 331 -9.40 -2.80 11.68
CA VAL A 331 -9.09 -3.99 10.88
C VAL A 331 -10.32 -4.86 10.61
N VAL A 332 -11.29 -4.91 11.55
CA VAL A 332 -12.45 -5.82 11.48
C VAL A 332 -13.80 -5.08 11.40
N ASP A 333 -13.95 -4.00 12.16
CA ASP A 333 -15.29 -3.49 12.48
C ASP A 333 -15.68 -2.22 11.69
N VAL A 334 -14.70 -1.44 11.17
CA VAL A 334 -15.01 -0.17 10.48
C VAL A 334 -15.95 -0.39 9.29
N ALA A 335 -17.00 0.42 9.20
CA ALA A 335 -17.93 0.37 8.08
C ALA A 335 -17.34 1.11 6.86
N ASN A 336 -17.40 0.47 5.70
CA ASN A 336 -16.98 1.03 4.42
C ASN A 336 -18.18 1.53 3.62
N PRO A 337 -18.00 2.47 2.69
CA PRO A 337 -19.09 3.03 1.88
C PRO A 337 -19.83 2.02 1.02
N ASP A 338 -19.20 0.91 0.65
CA ASP A 338 -19.78 -0.19 -0.12
C ASP A 338 -20.57 -1.21 0.73
N GLY A 339 -20.73 -0.94 2.03
CA GLY A 339 -21.41 -1.81 2.98
C GLY A 339 -20.51 -2.93 3.56
N SER A 340 -19.28 -3.09 3.11
CA SER A 340 -18.33 -4.01 3.70
C SER A 340 -17.82 -3.51 5.06
N LYS A 341 -17.15 -4.37 5.82
CA LYS A 341 -16.57 -4.03 7.11
C LYS A 341 -15.08 -4.33 7.16
N GLY A 342 -14.37 -3.52 7.93
CA GLY A 342 -12.95 -3.70 8.25
C GLY A 342 -12.01 -3.33 7.10
N ALA A 343 -10.72 -3.41 7.39
CA ALA A 343 -9.68 -3.13 6.41
C ALA A 343 -9.74 -4.15 5.25
N PRO A 344 -9.65 -3.70 4.00
CA PRO A 344 -9.79 -4.58 2.84
C PRO A 344 -8.46 -5.23 2.42
N THR A 345 -7.43 -5.14 3.25
CA THR A 345 -6.06 -5.53 2.89
C THR A 345 -5.48 -6.51 3.91
N PHE A 346 -4.46 -7.28 3.53
CA PHE A 346 -3.73 -8.22 4.38
C PHE A 346 -2.75 -7.44 5.28
N PRO A 347 -3.07 -7.15 6.57
CA PRO A 347 -2.28 -6.26 7.40
C PRO A 347 -0.84 -6.72 7.58
N ALA A 348 0.09 -5.77 7.57
CA ALA A 348 1.51 -6.06 7.81
C ALA A 348 1.83 -6.33 9.30
N SER A 349 1.01 -5.83 10.24
CA SER A 349 1.07 -6.11 11.68
C SER A 349 0.65 -7.55 11.96
N LYS A 350 1.39 -8.29 12.79
CA LYS A 350 1.03 -9.66 13.21
C LYS A 350 -0.32 -9.69 13.92
N LYS A 351 -0.54 -8.74 14.84
CA LYS A 351 -1.81 -8.60 15.57
C LYS A 351 -2.95 -8.28 14.61
N GLY A 352 -2.76 -7.30 13.73
CA GLY A 352 -3.75 -6.95 12.72
C GLY A 352 -4.04 -8.11 11.77
N ASN A 353 -3.02 -8.84 11.35
CA ASN A 353 -3.16 -10.00 10.49
C ASN A 353 -3.96 -11.13 11.15
N ALA A 354 -3.72 -11.40 12.44
CA ALA A 354 -4.50 -12.41 13.19
C ALA A 354 -5.99 -12.03 13.30
N LEU A 355 -6.28 -10.73 13.50
CA LEU A 355 -7.65 -10.20 13.50
C LEU A 355 -8.30 -10.32 12.12
N TRP A 356 -7.58 -9.95 11.06
CA TRP A 356 -8.05 -10.01 9.69
C TRP A 356 -8.28 -11.45 9.21
N LYS A 357 -7.41 -12.39 9.62
CA LYS A 357 -7.58 -13.83 9.38
C LYS A 357 -8.96 -14.31 9.85
N ALA A 358 -9.33 -14.00 11.11
CA ALA A 358 -10.61 -14.43 11.65
C ALA A 358 -11.80 -13.90 10.82
N LYS A 359 -11.69 -12.67 10.30
CA LYS A 359 -12.70 -12.08 9.41
C LYS A 359 -12.77 -12.80 8.07
N ILE A 360 -11.62 -12.90 7.35
CA ILE A 360 -11.60 -13.37 5.97
C ILE A 360 -11.87 -14.85 5.84
N SER A 361 -11.34 -15.67 6.77
CA SER A 361 -11.54 -17.13 6.77
C SER A 361 -13.01 -17.55 7.04
N SER A 362 -13.80 -16.67 7.65
CA SER A 362 -15.24 -16.92 7.90
C SER A 362 -16.17 -16.27 6.87
N ASP A 363 -15.63 -15.50 5.92
CA ASP A 363 -16.44 -14.74 4.96
C ASP A 363 -17.05 -15.67 3.91
N LYS A 364 -18.38 -15.75 3.91
CA LYS A 364 -19.17 -16.58 2.98
C LYS A 364 -19.17 -16.06 1.53
N TYR A 365 -18.60 -14.89 1.30
CA TYR A 365 -18.38 -14.41 -0.05
C TYR A 365 -17.44 -15.30 -0.85
N TYR A 366 -16.41 -15.86 -0.21
CA TYR A 366 -15.43 -16.70 -0.86
C TYR A 366 -15.92 -18.17 -0.97
N ALA A 367 -15.59 -18.82 -2.08
CA ALA A 367 -15.90 -20.23 -2.32
C ALA A 367 -15.20 -21.16 -1.33
N SER A 368 -14.01 -20.77 -0.90
CA SER A 368 -13.22 -21.40 0.17
C SER A 368 -12.33 -20.34 0.82
N ASP A 369 -11.79 -20.63 2.00
CA ASP A 369 -10.90 -19.72 2.72
C ASP A 369 -9.69 -19.30 1.88
N PRO A 370 -9.54 -18.02 1.51
CA PRO A 370 -8.41 -17.55 0.71
C PRO A 370 -7.15 -17.29 1.55
N TYR A 371 -7.27 -17.23 2.89
CA TYR A 371 -6.18 -16.83 3.77
C TYR A 371 -4.94 -17.73 3.71
N PRO A 372 -5.04 -19.08 3.63
CA PRO A 372 -3.87 -19.94 3.55
C PRO A 372 -2.95 -19.63 2.37
N ALA A 373 -3.51 -19.42 1.19
CA ALA A 373 -2.75 -19.04 -0.01
C ALA A 373 -2.09 -17.68 0.15
N MET A 374 -2.82 -16.69 0.70
CA MET A 374 -2.28 -15.36 0.97
C MET A 374 -1.13 -15.39 1.98
N LEU A 375 -1.27 -16.19 3.06
CA LEU A 375 -0.23 -16.36 4.08
C LEU A 375 1.01 -17.06 3.51
N GLU A 376 0.83 -18.06 2.65
CA GLU A 376 1.94 -18.73 1.98
C GLU A 376 2.71 -17.71 1.12
N GLN A 377 2.01 -16.96 0.29
CA GLN A 377 2.63 -16.02 -0.63
C GLN A 377 3.23 -14.79 0.07
N SER A 378 2.71 -14.37 1.21
CA SER A 378 3.30 -13.28 1.99
C SER A 378 4.75 -13.57 2.46
N LYS A 379 5.10 -14.85 2.61
CA LYS A 379 6.46 -15.31 2.96
C LYS A 379 7.36 -15.50 1.75
N LYS A 380 6.83 -15.36 0.54
CA LYS A 380 7.51 -15.62 -0.73
C LYS A 380 7.58 -14.40 -1.64
N ILE A 381 7.30 -13.20 -1.10
CA ILE A 381 7.55 -11.96 -1.84
C ILE A 381 9.04 -11.91 -2.19
N PHE A 382 9.36 -11.75 -3.46
CA PHE A 382 10.76 -11.71 -3.90
C PHE A 382 11.45 -10.45 -3.36
N THR A 383 12.40 -10.62 -2.46
CA THR A 383 13.08 -9.53 -1.74
C THR A 383 14.36 -9.03 -2.45
N GLY A 384 14.71 -9.62 -3.59
CA GLY A 384 15.80 -9.12 -4.43
C GLY A 384 15.46 -7.80 -5.11
N GLU A 385 14.15 -7.50 -5.25
CA GLU A 385 13.68 -6.19 -5.67
C GLU A 385 13.82 -5.22 -4.49
N LYS A 386 14.61 -4.16 -4.69
CA LYS A 386 14.77 -3.11 -3.68
C LYS A 386 14.25 -1.80 -4.24
N PRO A 387 13.55 -0.99 -3.44
CA PRO A 387 13.10 0.31 -3.90
C PRO A 387 14.28 1.16 -4.31
N VAL A 388 14.13 1.89 -5.40
CA VAL A 388 15.04 2.94 -5.82
C VAL A 388 14.59 4.27 -5.22
N SER A 389 15.53 5.16 -5.01
CA SER A 389 15.28 6.48 -4.42
C SER A 389 14.75 7.51 -5.43
N TYR A 390 14.01 7.06 -6.42
CA TYR A 390 13.36 7.93 -7.41
C TYR A 390 12.03 7.33 -7.86
N ASP A 391 11.13 8.21 -8.29
CA ASP A 391 9.79 7.80 -8.71
C ASP A 391 9.83 6.99 -10.01
N THR A 392 9.44 5.71 -9.91
CA THR A 392 9.24 4.81 -11.04
C THR A 392 7.78 4.49 -11.30
N ASN A 393 6.86 4.83 -10.38
CA ASN A 393 5.44 4.53 -10.54
C ASN A 393 4.84 5.31 -11.70
N GLY A 394 5.08 6.61 -11.76
CA GLY A 394 4.65 7.43 -12.88
C GLY A 394 5.23 6.96 -14.22
N ALA A 395 6.47 6.47 -14.21
CA ALA A 395 7.10 5.89 -15.39
C ALA A 395 6.51 4.54 -15.79
N GLN A 396 6.20 3.68 -14.83
CA GLN A 396 5.51 2.41 -15.11
C GLN A 396 4.14 2.68 -15.71
N GLU A 397 3.35 3.57 -15.13
CA GLU A 397 2.03 3.89 -15.66
C GLU A 397 2.09 4.70 -16.95
N GLY A 398 3.02 5.64 -17.07
CA GLY A 398 3.16 6.51 -18.25
C GLY A 398 3.85 5.83 -19.42
N THR A 399 5.00 5.22 -19.21
CA THR A 399 5.83 4.70 -20.31
C THR A 399 5.49 3.26 -20.63
N PHE A 400 5.50 2.36 -19.63
CA PHE A 400 5.27 0.94 -19.84
C PHE A 400 3.86 0.68 -20.38
N PHE A 401 2.83 1.23 -19.71
CA PHE A 401 1.44 0.95 -20.10
C PHE A 401 1.02 1.60 -21.40
N ASN A 402 1.45 2.85 -21.64
CA ASN A 402 1.13 3.51 -22.90
C ASN A 402 1.76 2.72 -24.08
N GLU A 403 2.97 2.24 -23.91
CA GLU A 403 3.62 1.43 -24.97
C GLU A 403 2.96 0.06 -25.09
N LEU A 404 2.65 -0.63 -23.98
CA LEU A 404 1.93 -1.90 -24.00
C LEU A 404 0.54 -1.78 -24.66
N LYS A 405 -0.20 -0.73 -24.30
CA LYS A 405 -1.55 -0.47 -24.86
C LYS A 405 -1.50 -0.18 -26.35
N LYS A 406 -0.48 0.57 -26.79
CA LYS A 406 -0.26 0.97 -28.17
C LYS A 406 0.21 -0.19 -29.04
N THR A 407 1.23 -0.91 -28.60
CA THR A 407 1.92 -1.92 -29.43
C THR A 407 1.41 -3.34 -29.20
N LYS A 408 0.78 -3.60 -28.05
CA LYS A 408 0.44 -4.94 -27.55
C LYS A 408 1.64 -5.88 -27.53
N ASN A 409 2.84 -5.32 -27.32
CA ASN A 409 4.09 -6.05 -27.25
C ASN A 409 4.73 -5.86 -25.87
N ALA A 410 4.72 -6.93 -25.06
CA ALA A 410 5.19 -6.91 -23.68
C ALA A 410 6.70 -6.61 -23.58
N GLN A 411 7.51 -7.17 -24.50
CA GLN A 411 8.95 -6.94 -24.47
C GLN A 411 9.31 -5.52 -24.90
N ALA A 412 8.66 -4.98 -25.94
CA ALA A 412 8.88 -3.60 -26.37
C ALA A 412 8.48 -2.60 -25.28
N ALA A 413 7.37 -2.84 -24.60
CA ALA A 413 6.94 -2.01 -23.47
C ALA A 413 7.95 -2.04 -22.31
N LEU A 414 8.51 -3.22 -22.01
CA LEU A 414 9.54 -3.36 -20.98
C LEU A 414 10.83 -2.62 -21.35
N GLU A 415 11.27 -2.69 -22.61
CA GLU A 415 12.46 -1.99 -23.11
C GLU A 415 12.26 -0.46 -23.10
N ALA A 416 11.07 0.03 -23.42
CA ALA A 416 10.73 1.44 -23.33
C ALA A 416 10.78 1.93 -21.87
N PHE A 417 10.21 1.18 -20.93
CA PHE A 417 10.29 1.48 -19.51
C PHE A 417 11.74 1.46 -19.01
N ALA A 418 12.53 0.44 -19.36
CA ALA A 418 13.93 0.32 -18.96
C ALA A 418 14.78 1.48 -19.49
N THR A 419 14.51 1.94 -20.72
CA THR A 419 15.16 3.13 -21.30
C THR A 419 14.85 4.38 -20.49
N TYR A 420 13.58 4.61 -20.16
CA TYR A 420 13.17 5.75 -19.36
C TYR A 420 13.79 5.70 -17.94
N ALA A 421 13.67 4.56 -17.24
CA ALA A 421 14.22 4.37 -15.91
C ALA A 421 15.75 4.55 -15.89
N GLY A 422 16.44 4.04 -16.92
CA GLY A 422 17.89 4.18 -17.08
C GLY A 422 18.33 5.65 -17.28
N ASN A 423 17.58 6.41 -18.04
CA ASN A 423 17.86 7.84 -18.23
C ASN A 423 17.60 8.63 -16.94
N LEU A 424 16.49 8.35 -16.27
CA LEU A 424 16.15 8.96 -14.98
C LEU A 424 17.23 8.67 -13.93
N ALA A 425 17.65 7.41 -13.80
CA ALA A 425 18.70 7.01 -12.87
C ALA A 425 20.03 7.75 -13.16
N LYS A 426 20.47 7.81 -14.41
CA LYS A 426 21.69 8.52 -14.80
C LYS A 426 21.60 10.03 -14.48
N ASN A 427 20.47 10.66 -14.76
CA ASN A 427 20.25 12.09 -14.46
C ASN A 427 20.30 12.40 -12.97
N LEU A 428 20.00 11.41 -12.12
CA LEU A 428 20.09 11.50 -10.66
C LEU A 428 21.42 11.00 -10.10
N GLY A 429 22.41 10.74 -10.94
CA GLY A 429 23.77 10.36 -10.54
C GLY A 429 23.94 8.86 -10.24
N TYR A 430 22.98 7.99 -10.58
CA TYR A 430 23.12 6.56 -10.42
C TYR A 430 23.99 5.93 -11.51
N THR A 431 24.78 4.93 -11.11
CA THR A 431 25.46 4.03 -12.04
C THR A 431 24.46 2.96 -12.50
N VAL A 432 24.14 2.92 -13.79
CA VAL A 432 23.23 1.93 -14.39
C VAL A 432 24.00 0.72 -14.88
N LYS A 433 23.70 -0.47 -14.35
CA LYS A 433 24.21 -1.77 -14.78
C LYS A 433 23.18 -2.44 -15.69
N THR A 434 23.61 -2.89 -16.87
CA THR A 434 22.73 -3.49 -17.89
C THR A 434 22.92 -5.01 -18.03
N THR A 435 23.82 -5.59 -17.25
CA THR A 435 24.13 -7.02 -17.20
C THR A 435 24.09 -7.55 -15.78
#